data_98e0507245ded989922bef0c2e392dda
#
_entry.id   98e0507245ded989922bef0c2e392dda
#
_cell.length_a   1.000
_cell.length_b   1.000
_cell.length_c   1.000
_cell.angle_alpha   90.00
_cell.angle_beta   90.00
_cell.angle_gamma   90.00
#
_symmetry.space_group_name_H-M   'P 1'
#
loop_
_entity.id
_entity.type
_entity.pdbx_description
1 polymer ?
#
loop_
_entity_poly.entity_id
_entity_poly.type
_entity_poly.pdbx_seq_one_letter_code
_entity_poly.pdbx_strand_id
1 'polypeptide(L)'
;MTIVAARRHVEVPRQVRVLAAARAVNQLGAFSLAFLTVMMCRVLGASMATAGAVSALFGLATIPSRLFGGRLADRLGQRRTILAGLTGCAAAQLGIAAAPNLAVAAVCAALLGLAFELYEPPSQAMIADATEPSQRTHAYALLTTALAVGNMGAGLIANAVGHSGLRWLFVVDAASCLACALIVRLALPSGDRRPASQLQPPSPDGGLRVRLVVSPWRDPRLLAMTAAGTIFALVYMLILVALPLSLSARGLNPASAGLVMAAATLTLVVTRPVLRIPLVAGLSGQVACGTGFALMAAGLAGYATAHSLSGLLAPTAVWSAGNLLLSGRAFAVVAALAPPGAAARYLAVYGLSWGIATVAAPVLATQVIGSLGPAALWSGCAVLCAAMSCVQPALMRGVMRRSQVPVASAS
;
A
#
# COMPACT_ATOMS: atom_id res chain seq x y z
N MET A 1 42.16 10.43 -22.22
CA MET A 1 42.27 9.59 -20.99
C MET A 1 40.85 9.29 -20.53
N THR A 2 40.32 8.14 -20.93
CA THR A 2 38.91 7.75 -20.74
C THR A 2 38.79 7.08 -19.40
N ILE A 3 38.18 7.75 -18.43
CA ILE A 3 37.88 7.15 -17.13
C ILE A 3 36.68 6.21 -17.30
N VAL A 4 36.99 4.95 -17.54
CA VAL A 4 36.00 3.85 -17.38
C VAL A 4 35.78 3.69 -15.89
N ALA A 5 34.77 4.37 -15.36
CA ALA A 5 34.30 4.15 -14.00
C ALA A 5 33.77 2.71 -13.94
N ALA A 6 34.56 1.82 -13.37
CA ALA A 6 34.14 0.46 -13.05
C ALA A 6 32.82 0.53 -12.26
N ARG A 7 31.73 0.06 -12.87
CA ARG A 7 30.46 -0.21 -12.16
C ARG A 7 30.80 -1.25 -11.08
N ARG A 8 31.15 -0.80 -9.88
CA ARG A 8 31.15 -1.68 -8.72
C ARG A 8 29.75 -2.24 -8.60
N HIS A 9 29.58 -3.54 -8.84
CA HIS A 9 28.35 -4.25 -8.48
C HIS A 9 28.13 -4.00 -6.99
N VAL A 10 27.14 -3.15 -6.68
CA VAL A 10 26.73 -2.91 -5.30
C VAL A 10 26.06 -4.20 -4.81
N GLU A 11 26.81 -5.06 -4.16
CA GLU A 11 26.27 -6.30 -3.62
C GLU A 11 25.33 -5.96 -2.46
N VAL A 12 24.08 -6.34 -2.63
CA VAL A 12 23.07 -6.20 -1.58
C VAL A 12 23.34 -7.24 -0.51
N PRO A 13 23.42 -6.87 0.79
CA PRO A 13 23.70 -7.78 1.89
C PRO A 13 22.80 -9.02 1.90
N ARG A 14 23.33 -10.18 2.32
CA ARG A 14 22.56 -11.44 2.38
C ARG A 14 21.28 -11.30 3.17
N GLN A 15 21.31 -10.58 4.30
CA GLN A 15 20.13 -10.34 5.15
C GLN A 15 18.99 -9.65 4.38
N VAL A 16 19.29 -8.65 3.55
CA VAL A 16 18.30 -7.93 2.74
C VAL A 16 17.73 -8.85 1.66
N ARG A 17 18.57 -9.67 1.00
CA ARG A 17 18.10 -10.63 -0.01
C ARG A 17 17.15 -11.67 0.59
N VAL A 18 17.50 -12.20 1.76
CA VAL A 18 16.66 -13.15 2.50
C VAL A 18 15.33 -12.50 2.91
N LEU A 19 15.37 -11.28 3.45
CA LEU A 19 14.16 -10.58 3.86
C LEU A 19 13.28 -10.24 2.66
N ALA A 20 13.86 -9.82 1.53
CA ALA A 20 13.11 -9.57 0.30
C ALA A 20 12.44 -10.84 -0.23
N ALA A 21 13.14 -11.99 -0.22
CA ALA A 21 12.57 -13.29 -0.60
C ALA A 21 11.45 -13.72 0.36
N ALA A 22 11.64 -13.58 1.68
CA ALA A 22 10.61 -13.88 2.68
C ALA A 22 9.36 -13.03 2.48
N ARG A 23 9.54 -11.75 2.19
CA ARG A 23 8.44 -10.81 1.90
C ARG A 23 7.74 -11.14 0.58
N ALA A 24 8.46 -11.59 -0.44
CA ALA A 24 7.84 -12.08 -1.68
C ALA A 24 6.94 -13.30 -1.43
N VAL A 25 7.42 -14.25 -0.61
CA VAL A 25 6.63 -15.43 -0.21
C VAL A 25 5.37 -15.01 0.56
N ASN A 26 5.49 -14.10 1.52
CA ASN A 26 4.32 -13.56 2.24
C ASN A 26 3.34 -12.87 1.28
N GLN A 27 3.86 -12.13 0.31
CA GLN A 27 3.03 -11.42 -0.66
C GLN A 27 2.25 -12.34 -1.60
N LEU A 28 2.73 -13.57 -1.85
CA LEU A 28 2.01 -14.58 -2.64
C LEU A 28 0.64 -14.95 -2.03
N GLY A 29 0.49 -14.81 -0.73
CA GLY A 29 -0.77 -15.11 -0.02
C GLY A 29 -1.58 -13.88 0.38
N ALA A 30 -1.18 -12.65 0.02
CA ALA A 30 -1.79 -11.42 0.52
C ALA A 30 -3.18 -11.13 -0.08
N PHE A 31 -4.16 -11.99 0.18
CA PHE A 31 -5.53 -11.90 -0.35
C PHE A 31 -6.53 -11.33 0.66
N SER A 32 -6.22 -11.36 1.96
CA SER A 32 -7.17 -11.14 3.05
C SER A 32 -8.00 -9.88 2.86
N LEU A 33 -7.35 -8.75 2.56
CA LEU A 33 -8.05 -7.47 2.40
C LEU A 33 -9.01 -7.47 1.20
N ALA A 34 -8.61 -8.06 0.07
CA ALA A 34 -9.41 -8.06 -1.15
C ALA A 34 -10.64 -8.98 -1.05
N PHE A 35 -10.49 -10.13 -0.38
CA PHE A 35 -11.53 -11.17 -0.38
C PHE A 35 -12.34 -11.26 0.92
N LEU A 36 -11.97 -10.51 1.97
CA LEU A 36 -12.64 -10.56 3.27
C LEU A 36 -14.13 -10.24 3.17
N THR A 37 -14.48 -9.13 2.53
CA THR A 37 -15.87 -8.67 2.40
C THR A 37 -16.72 -9.68 1.61
N VAL A 38 -16.22 -10.13 0.45
CA VAL A 38 -16.97 -11.07 -0.39
C VAL A 38 -17.10 -12.45 0.25
N MET A 39 -16.10 -12.89 1.02
CA MET A 39 -16.15 -14.13 1.78
C MET A 39 -17.26 -14.06 2.84
N MET A 40 -17.38 -12.96 3.58
CA MET A 40 -18.47 -12.80 4.57
C MET A 40 -19.85 -12.82 3.91
N CYS A 41 -20.01 -12.17 2.78
CA CYS A 41 -21.29 -12.18 2.06
C CYS A 41 -21.62 -13.55 1.48
N ARG A 42 -20.66 -14.20 0.81
CA ARG A 42 -20.95 -15.43 0.04
C ARG A 42 -20.89 -16.70 0.86
N VAL A 43 -20.05 -16.75 1.91
CA VAL A 43 -19.82 -17.97 2.70
C VAL A 43 -20.55 -17.93 4.03
N LEU A 44 -20.62 -16.76 4.67
CA LEU A 44 -21.27 -16.60 5.98
C LEU A 44 -22.66 -15.96 5.89
N GLY A 45 -23.15 -15.63 4.69
CA GLY A 45 -24.48 -15.08 4.48
C GLY A 45 -24.68 -13.67 5.06
N ALA A 46 -23.59 -12.93 5.31
CA ALA A 46 -23.67 -11.59 5.85
C ALA A 46 -24.31 -10.61 4.86
N SER A 47 -25.07 -9.65 5.38
CA SER A 47 -25.52 -8.52 4.56
C SER A 47 -24.33 -7.70 4.08
N MET A 48 -24.47 -7.01 2.94
CA MET A 48 -23.44 -6.12 2.41
C MET A 48 -22.99 -5.11 3.48
N ALA A 49 -23.94 -4.46 4.18
CA ALA A 49 -23.64 -3.47 5.20
C ALA A 49 -22.82 -4.06 6.36
N THR A 50 -23.20 -5.24 6.84
CA THR A 50 -22.50 -5.91 7.95
C THR A 50 -21.10 -6.37 7.52
N ALA A 51 -20.95 -6.93 6.33
CA ALA A 51 -19.65 -7.34 5.80
C ALA A 51 -18.71 -6.13 5.61
N GLY A 52 -19.25 -5.00 5.12
CA GLY A 52 -18.51 -3.74 5.02
C GLY A 52 -18.06 -3.21 6.37
N ALA A 53 -18.93 -3.25 7.38
CA ALA A 53 -18.60 -2.81 8.75
C ALA A 53 -17.49 -3.68 9.37
N VAL A 54 -17.55 -5.01 9.22
CA VAL A 54 -16.51 -5.91 9.73
C VAL A 54 -15.19 -5.70 8.98
N SER A 55 -15.23 -5.48 7.68
CA SER A 55 -14.01 -5.15 6.92
C SER A 55 -13.43 -3.78 7.31
N ALA A 56 -14.27 -2.81 7.66
CA ALA A 56 -13.82 -1.54 8.22
C ALA A 56 -13.21 -1.70 9.62
N LEU A 57 -13.72 -2.62 10.45
CA LEU A 57 -13.14 -2.96 11.75
C LEU A 57 -11.71 -3.51 11.59
N PHE A 58 -11.46 -4.38 10.58
CA PHE A 58 -10.09 -4.76 10.21
C PHE A 58 -9.24 -3.51 9.93
N GLY A 59 -9.73 -2.60 9.09
CA GLY A 59 -9.01 -1.36 8.74
C GLY A 59 -8.71 -0.49 9.97
N LEU A 60 -9.69 -0.31 10.86
CA LEU A 60 -9.52 0.45 12.12
C LEU A 60 -8.45 -0.19 13.01
N ALA A 61 -8.41 -1.52 13.09
CA ALA A 61 -7.46 -2.26 13.90
C ALA A 61 -6.01 -2.16 13.36
N THR A 62 -5.80 -1.84 12.08
CA THR A 62 -4.46 -1.61 11.53
C THR A 62 -3.80 -0.33 12.06
N ILE A 63 -4.59 0.66 12.50
CA ILE A 63 -4.06 1.93 13.00
C ILE A 63 -3.23 1.73 14.28
N PRO A 64 -3.79 1.15 15.38
CA PRO A 64 -2.99 0.83 16.55
C PRO A 64 -1.87 -0.18 16.26
N SER A 65 -2.08 -1.14 15.37
CA SER A 65 -1.06 -2.11 14.95
C SER A 65 0.23 -1.41 14.46
N ARG A 66 0.09 -0.44 13.59
CA ARG A 66 1.22 0.35 13.05
C ARG A 66 1.93 1.15 14.14
N LEU A 67 1.19 1.75 15.08
CA LEU A 67 1.75 2.53 16.20
C LEU A 67 2.49 1.63 17.20
N PHE A 68 1.95 0.46 17.48
CA PHE A 68 2.54 -0.48 18.42
C PHE A 68 3.71 -1.26 17.81
N GLY A 69 3.72 -1.50 16.50
CA GLY A 69 4.77 -2.26 15.82
C GLY A 69 6.18 -1.69 16.05
N GLY A 70 6.34 -0.36 15.96
CA GLY A 70 7.60 0.32 16.25
C GLY A 70 8.03 0.14 17.71
N ARG A 71 7.11 0.41 18.67
CA ARG A 71 7.40 0.26 20.10
C ARG A 71 7.69 -1.18 20.50
N LEU A 72 7.03 -2.13 19.88
CA LEU A 72 7.25 -3.55 20.12
C LEU A 72 8.62 -3.99 19.58
N ALA A 73 9.03 -3.45 18.42
CA ALA A 73 10.35 -3.68 17.85
C ALA A 73 11.48 -3.14 18.75
N ASP A 74 11.25 -1.98 19.40
CA ASP A 74 12.21 -1.40 20.36
C ASP A 74 12.34 -2.27 21.63
N ARG A 75 11.26 -2.92 22.07
CA ARG A 75 11.25 -3.74 23.30
C ARG A 75 11.68 -5.19 23.10
N LEU A 76 11.13 -5.84 22.06
CA LEU A 76 11.35 -7.28 21.78
C LEU A 76 12.47 -7.54 20.77
N GLY A 77 12.88 -6.49 20.03
CA GLY A 77 13.76 -6.57 18.87
C GLY A 77 13.00 -6.80 17.57
N GLN A 78 13.59 -6.36 16.46
CA GLN A 78 12.97 -6.37 15.13
C GLN A 78 12.49 -7.77 14.71
N ARG A 79 13.38 -8.78 14.82
CA ARG A 79 13.07 -10.15 14.40
C ARG A 79 11.90 -10.76 15.16
N ARG A 80 11.85 -10.60 16.49
CA ARG A 80 10.75 -11.16 17.32
C ARG A 80 9.42 -10.49 16.98
N THR A 81 9.43 -9.18 16.73
CA THR A 81 8.23 -8.42 16.35
C THR A 81 7.72 -8.87 14.97
N ILE A 82 8.62 -9.10 14.00
CA ILE A 82 8.24 -9.65 12.68
C ILE A 82 7.59 -11.03 12.85
N LEU A 83 8.20 -11.92 13.64
CA LEU A 83 7.64 -13.26 13.90
C LEU A 83 6.28 -13.18 14.58
N ALA A 84 6.11 -12.33 15.60
CA ALA A 84 4.83 -12.15 16.29
C ALA A 84 3.73 -11.62 15.35
N GLY A 85 4.04 -10.64 14.50
CA GLY A 85 3.11 -10.12 13.50
C GLY A 85 2.68 -11.19 12.50
N LEU A 86 3.64 -11.91 11.90
CA LEU A 86 3.35 -12.95 10.90
C LEU A 86 2.58 -14.14 11.47
N THR A 87 2.95 -14.62 12.67
CA THR A 87 2.23 -15.71 13.32
C THR A 87 0.84 -15.28 13.79
N GLY A 88 0.69 -14.04 14.26
CA GLY A 88 -0.61 -13.45 14.59
C GLY A 88 -1.52 -13.34 13.36
N CYS A 89 -0.99 -12.88 12.22
CA CYS A 89 -1.72 -12.87 10.96
C CYS A 89 -2.17 -14.29 10.56
N ALA A 90 -1.26 -15.26 10.60
CA ALA A 90 -1.58 -16.64 10.23
C ALA A 90 -2.68 -17.22 11.12
N ALA A 91 -2.60 -17.04 12.45
CA ALA A 91 -3.61 -17.51 13.38
C ALA A 91 -4.99 -16.87 13.13
N ALA A 92 -5.02 -15.55 12.92
CA ALA A 92 -6.25 -14.83 12.63
C ALA A 92 -6.88 -15.26 11.29
N GLN A 93 -6.06 -15.47 10.25
CA GLN A 93 -6.53 -15.94 8.94
C GLN A 93 -7.07 -17.37 8.99
N LEU A 94 -6.42 -18.28 9.71
CA LEU A 94 -6.97 -19.63 9.97
C LEU A 94 -8.27 -19.55 10.75
N GLY A 95 -8.37 -18.62 11.72
CA GLY A 95 -9.62 -18.34 12.43
C GLY A 95 -10.74 -17.88 11.50
N ILE A 96 -10.44 -16.99 10.53
CA ILE A 96 -11.41 -16.56 9.51
C ILE A 96 -11.81 -17.74 8.61
N ALA A 97 -10.82 -18.54 8.15
CA ALA A 97 -11.07 -19.70 7.29
C ALA A 97 -11.98 -20.73 7.97
N ALA A 98 -11.80 -20.97 9.27
CA ALA A 98 -12.55 -21.92 10.07
C ALA A 98 -13.83 -21.33 10.69
N ALA A 99 -14.10 -20.02 10.56
CA ALA A 99 -15.20 -19.35 11.23
C ALA A 99 -16.56 -20.00 10.91
N PRO A 100 -17.31 -20.44 11.93
CA PRO A 100 -18.63 -21.03 11.74
C PRO A 100 -19.73 -19.97 11.55
N ASN A 101 -19.48 -18.75 12.00
CA ASN A 101 -20.41 -17.63 11.95
C ASN A 101 -19.70 -16.28 11.83
N LEU A 102 -20.49 -15.24 11.58
CA LEU A 102 -20.00 -13.90 11.35
C LEU A 102 -19.31 -13.28 12.58
N ALA A 103 -19.76 -13.59 13.80
CA ALA A 103 -19.18 -13.03 15.02
C ALA A 103 -17.73 -13.50 15.21
N VAL A 104 -17.46 -14.79 15.01
CA VAL A 104 -16.10 -15.34 15.06
C VAL A 104 -15.24 -14.74 13.95
N ALA A 105 -15.78 -14.63 12.72
CA ALA A 105 -15.07 -13.99 11.61
C ALA A 105 -14.72 -12.52 11.90
N ALA A 106 -15.63 -11.77 12.53
CA ALA A 106 -15.41 -10.38 12.90
C ALA A 106 -14.32 -10.22 13.96
N VAL A 107 -14.31 -11.07 14.99
CA VAL A 107 -13.22 -11.08 16.00
C VAL A 107 -11.88 -11.41 15.34
N CYS A 108 -11.85 -12.45 14.50
CA CYS A 108 -10.62 -12.83 13.78
C CYS A 108 -10.16 -11.73 12.79
N ALA A 109 -11.09 -11.02 12.14
CA ALA A 109 -10.76 -9.90 11.28
C ALA A 109 -10.15 -8.72 12.06
N ALA A 110 -10.66 -8.40 13.25
CA ALA A 110 -10.08 -7.39 14.14
C ALA A 110 -8.68 -7.81 14.60
N LEU A 111 -8.48 -9.07 15.00
CA LEU A 111 -7.17 -9.62 15.37
C LEU A 111 -6.19 -9.61 14.20
N LEU A 112 -6.67 -9.92 12.99
CA LEU A 112 -5.87 -9.81 11.77
C LEU A 112 -5.39 -8.36 11.56
N GLY A 113 -6.29 -7.38 11.69
CA GLY A 113 -5.93 -5.96 11.57
C GLY A 113 -4.88 -5.54 12.60
N LEU A 114 -4.98 -6.02 13.85
CA LEU A 114 -4.00 -5.75 14.90
C LEU A 114 -2.63 -6.37 14.62
N ALA A 115 -2.57 -7.51 13.93
CA ALA A 115 -1.31 -8.18 13.59
C ALA A 115 -0.70 -7.66 12.28
N PHE A 116 -1.53 -7.15 11.36
CA PHE A 116 -1.20 -6.89 9.96
C PHE A 116 -0.05 -5.90 9.75
N GLU A 117 -0.02 -4.83 10.51
CA GLU A 117 0.98 -3.77 10.37
C GLU A 117 2.19 -3.93 11.33
N LEU A 118 2.15 -4.94 12.23
CA LEU A 118 3.21 -5.13 13.23
C LEU A 118 4.57 -5.45 12.61
N TYR A 119 4.60 -6.17 11.50
CA TYR A 119 5.85 -6.65 10.91
C TYR A 119 6.45 -5.71 9.86
N GLU A 120 5.69 -4.73 9.36
CA GLU A 120 6.15 -3.83 8.29
C GLU A 120 7.24 -2.86 8.76
N PRO A 121 7.04 -2.06 9.85
CA PRO A 121 8.06 -1.12 10.31
C PRO A 121 9.39 -1.81 10.70
N PRO A 122 9.40 -2.92 11.47
CA PRO A 122 10.65 -3.59 11.80
C PRO A 122 11.32 -4.25 10.58
N SER A 123 10.58 -4.68 9.58
CA SER A 123 11.16 -5.19 8.33
C SER A 123 11.91 -4.10 7.56
N GLN A 124 11.33 -2.92 7.47
CA GLN A 124 11.98 -1.77 6.83
C GLN A 124 13.19 -1.26 7.62
N ALA A 125 13.09 -1.24 8.95
CA ALA A 125 14.21 -0.87 9.82
C ALA A 125 15.38 -1.86 9.67
N MET A 126 15.11 -3.17 9.59
CA MET A 126 16.12 -4.20 9.38
C MET A 126 16.87 -4.03 8.06
N ILE A 127 16.18 -3.63 6.98
CA ILE A 127 16.81 -3.30 5.69
C ILE A 127 17.71 -2.07 5.84
N ALA A 128 17.21 -1.01 6.48
CA ALA A 128 17.97 0.24 6.68
C ALA A 128 19.23 0.01 7.52
N ASP A 129 19.14 -0.85 8.54
CA ASP A 129 20.24 -1.18 9.43
C ASP A 129 21.31 -2.09 8.78
N ALA A 130 20.88 -2.94 7.84
CA ALA A 130 21.75 -3.86 7.12
C ALA A 130 22.45 -3.20 5.90
N THR A 131 22.13 -1.95 5.56
CA THR A 131 22.62 -1.28 4.34
C THR A 131 23.24 0.06 4.63
N GLU A 132 24.35 0.36 3.95
CA GLU A 132 24.91 1.71 3.92
C GLU A 132 23.98 2.66 3.17
N PRO A 133 24.03 3.99 3.45
CA PRO A 133 23.19 4.99 2.78
C PRO A 133 23.23 4.92 1.25
N SER A 134 24.40 4.62 0.67
CA SER A 134 24.62 4.44 -0.78
C SER A 134 23.91 3.21 -1.36
N GLN A 135 23.72 2.16 -0.57
CA GLN A 135 23.13 0.88 -0.97
C GLN A 135 21.60 0.84 -0.76
N ARG A 136 21.04 1.72 0.06
CA ARG A 136 19.61 1.71 0.45
C ARG A 136 18.67 1.74 -0.74
N THR A 137 18.98 2.55 -1.76
CA THR A 137 18.16 2.63 -2.98
C THR A 137 18.06 1.29 -3.69
N HIS A 138 19.16 0.55 -3.78
CA HIS A 138 19.18 -0.78 -4.41
C HIS A 138 18.45 -1.82 -3.54
N ALA A 139 18.62 -1.76 -2.22
CA ALA A 139 17.94 -2.66 -1.28
C ALA A 139 16.40 -2.51 -1.34
N TYR A 140 15.91 -1.28 -1.31
CA TYR A 140 14.47 -1.02 -1.44
C TYR A 140 13.95 -1.31 -2.85
N ALA A 141 14.74 -1.11 -3.90
CA ALA A 141 14.37 -1.52 -5.26
C ALA A 141 14.22 -3.05 -5.37
N LEU A 142 15.12 -3.82 -4.75
CA LEU A 142 15.01 -5.27 -4.66
C LEU A 142 13.73 -5.70 -3.93
N LEU A 143 13.45 -5.10 -2.76
CA LEU A 143 12.22 -5.37 -2.01
C LEU A 143 10.98 -5.07 -2.85
N THR A 144 10.92 -3.89 -3.48
CA THR A 144 9.77 -3.50 -4.32
C THR A 144 9.57 -4.46 -5.50
N THR A 145 10.66 -4.93 -6.12
CA THR A 145 10.59 -5.92 -7.19
C THR A 145 10.08 -7.27 -6.67
N ALA A 146 10.59 -7.71 -5.51
CA ALA A 146 10.16 -8.95 -4.86
C ALA A 146 8.66 -8.91 -4.51
N LEU A 147 8.18 -7.79 -3.96
CA LEU A 147 6.76 -7.58 -3.66
C LEU A 147 5.90 -7.56 -4.93
N ALA A 148 6.38 -6.96 -6.03
CA ALA A 148 5.65 -6.95 -7.30
C ALA A 148 5.50 -8.35 -7.88
N VAL A 149 6.57 -9.16 -7.85
CA VAL A 149 6.51 -10.59 -8.25
C VAL A 149 5.55 -11.37 -7.36
N GLY A 150 5.61 -11.15 -6.04
CA GLY A 150 4.68 -11.74 -5.08
C GLY A 150 3.22 -11.36 -5.37
N ASN A 151 2.94 -10.09 -5.63
CA ASN A 151 1.59 -9.61 -5.97
C ASN A 151 1.03 -10.24 -7.25
N MET A 152 1.86 -10.38 -8.27
CA MET A 152 1.45 -11.05 -9.52
C MET A 152 1.12 -12.52 -9.26
N GLY A 153 1.99 -13.22 -8.53
CA GLY A 153 1.73 -14.61 -8.11
C GLY A 153 0.50 -14.73 -7.24
N ALA A 154 0.29 -13.80 -6.30
CA ALA A 154 -0.89 -13.73 -5.46
C ALA A 154 -2.19 -13.71 -6.30
N GLY A 155 -2.25 -12.85 -7.30
CA GLY A 155 -3.42 -12.78 -8.18
C GLY A 155 -3.73 -14.10 -8.89
N LEU A 156 -2.70 -14.77 -9.41
CA LEU A 156 -2.84 -16.08 -10.08
C LEU A 156 -3.29 -17.18 -9.10
N ILE A 157 -2.68 -17.22 -7.91
CA ILE A 157 -3.04 -18.17 -6.84
C ILE A 157 -4.47 -17.90 -6.36
N ALA A 158 -4.86 -16.63 -6.17
CA ALA A 158 -6.21 -16.27 -5.78
C ALA A 158 -7.25 -16.74 -6.80
N ASN A 159 -6.96 -16.58 -8.09
CA ASN A 159 -7.83 -17.10 -9.15
C ASN A 159 -7.93 -18.62 -9.10
N ALA A 160 -6.82 -19.34 -9.02
CA ALA A 160 -6.81 -20.81 -9.04
C ALA A 160 -7.48 -21.39 -7.78
N VAL A 161 -7.06 -20.97 -6.59
CA VAL A 161 -7.52 -21.52 -5.31
C VAL A 161 -8.93 -21.06 -4.97
N GLY A 162 -9.28 -19.82 -5.29
CA GLY A 162 -10.58 -19.25 -4.95
C GLY A 162 -11.76 -19.92 -5.71
N HIS A 163 -11.50 -20.60 -6.83
CA HIS A 163 -12.50 -21.43 -7.51
C HIS A 163 -12.89 -22.67 -6.69
N SER A 164 -11.97 -23.20 -5.90
CA SER A 164 -12.23 -24.33 -4.98
C SER A 164 -12.96 -23.89 -3.70
N GLY A 165 -12.98 -22.60 -3.40
CA GLY A 165 -13.67 -21.99 -2.26
C GLY A 165 -12.91 -20.83 -1.64
N LEU A 166 -13.64 -19.76 -1.29
CA LEU A 166 -13.05 -18.54 -0.75
C LEU A 166 -12.33 -18.73 0.60
N ARG A 167 -12.70 -19.71 1.39
CA ARG A 167 -12.03 -20.06 2.66
C ARG A 167 -10.57 -20.47 2.46
N TRP A 168 -10.28 -21.18 1.35
CA TRP A 168 -8.93 -21.63 1.03
C TRP A 168 -7.94 -20.48 0.78
N LEU A 169 -8.44 -19.33 0.36
CA LEU A 169 -7.59 -18.14 0.21
C LEU A 169 -6.95 -17.73 1.53
N PHE A 170 -7.70 -17.78 2.62
CA PHE A 170 -7.20 -17.45 3.96
C PHE A 170 -6.24 -18.52 4.50
N VAL A 171 -6.46 -19.79 4.13
CA VAL A 171 -5.52 -20.88 4.47
C VAL A 171 -4.19 -20.68 3.74
N VAL A 172 -4.21 -20.34 2.45
CA VAL A 172 -2.99 -20.08 1.66
C VAL A 172 -2.26 -18.84 2.17
N ASP A 173 -2.99 -17.78 2.52
CA ASP A 173 -2.41 -16.57 3.10
C ASP A 173 -1.76 -16.88 4.45
N ALA A 174 -2.43 -17.64 5.33
CA ALA A 174 -1.84 -18.12 6.58
C ALA A 174 -0.57 -18.94 6.36
N ALA A 175 -0.58 -19.85 5.37
CA ALA A 175 0.59 -20.66 5.02
C ALA A 175 1.75 -19.78 4.53
N SER A 176 1.47 -18.74 3.72
CA SER A 176 2.49 -17.80 3.26
C SER A 176 3.10 -16.97 4.40
N CYS A 177 2.28 -16.56 5.37
CA CYS A 177 2.73 -15.89 6.58
C CYS A 177 3.64 -16.79 7.42
N LEU A 178 3.26 -18.06 7.62
CA LEU A 178 4.08 -19.04 8.35
C LEU A 178 5.37 -19.37 7.61
N ALA A 179 5.33 -19.53 6.29
CA ALA A 179 6.53 -19.74 5.48
C ALA A 179 7.49 -18.54 5.58
N CYS A 180 6.97 -17.32 5.49
CA CYS A 180 7.76 -16.11 5.72
C CYS A 180 8.35 -16.07 7.14
N ALA A 181 7.56 -16.38 8.17
CA ALA A 181 8.01 -16.45 9.56
C ALA A 181 9.12 -17.49 9.72
N LEU A 182 8.99 -18.65 9.08
CA LEU A 182 10.01 -19.70 9.12
C LEU A 182 11.32 -19.25 8.46
N ILE A 183 11.25 -18.61 7.29
CA ILE A 183 12.44 -18.05 6.60
C ILE A 183 13.12 -17.01 7.51
N VAL A 184 12.34 -16.08 8.09
CA VAL A 184 12.86 -15.06 9.02
C VAL A 184 13.51 -15.71 10.25
N ARG A 185 12.88 -16.78 10.79
CA ARG A 185 13.38 -17.49 11.96
C ARG A 185 14.69 -18.24 11.68
N LEU A 186 14.83 -18.86 10.52
CA LEU A 186 15.98 -19.71 10.21
C LEU A 186 17.14 -18.95 9.60
N ALA A 187 16.86 -17.95 8.76
CA ALA A 187 17.89 -17.33 7.92
C ALA A 187 18.36 -15.95 8.41
N LEU A 188 17.60 -15.30 9.31
CA LEU A 188 18.01 -14.02 9.87
C LEU A 188 18.61 -14.19 11.26
N PRO A 189 19.72 -13.51 11.58
CA PRO A 189 20.35 -13.59 12.88
C PRO A 189 19.40 -13.11 13.98
N SER A 190 19.51 -13.71 15.16
CA SER A 190 18.88 -13.21 16.36
C SER A 190 19.62 -11.93 16.75
N GLY A 191 19.15 -10.78 16.22
CA GLY A 191 19.73 -9.49 16.57
C GLY A 191 19.62 -9.30 18.09
N ASP A 192 20.75 -9.29 18.77
CA ASP A 192 20.82 -8.82 20.14
C ASP A 192 20.31 -7.38 20.19
N ARG A 193 19.64 -7.06 21.29
CA ARG A 193 19.20 -5.70 21.59
C ARG A 193 20.32 -4.72 21.24
N ARG A 194 20.15 -3.87 20.23
CA ARG A 194 20.94 -2.66 20.19
C ARG A 194 20.65 -1.92 21.49
N PRO A 195 21.65 -1.67 22.33
CA PRO A 195 21.43 -0.83 23.52
C PRO A 195 20.88 0.52 23.00
N ALA A 196 19.87 1.04 23.67
CA ALA A 196 19.28 2.35 23.38
C ALA A 196 20.31 3.51 23.38
N SER A 197 21.53 3.24 23.82
CA SER A 197 22.65 4.18 23.85
C SER A 197 23.28 4.52 22.47
N GLN A 198 22.83 3.89 21.37
CA GLN A 198 23.31 4.24 20.00
C GLN A 198 22.32 5.09 19.21
N LEU A 199 21.22 5.50 19.78
CA LEU A 199 20.58 6.74 19.38
C LEU A 199 21.54 7.85 19.80
N GLN A 200 22.42 8.26 18.88
CA GLN A 200 23.18 9.50 19.08
C GLN A 200 22.17 10.58 19.45
N PRO A 201 22.27 11.14 20.69
CA PRO A 201 21.51 12.35 20.97
C PRO A 201 21.90 13.37 19.91
N PRO A 202 20.98 14.22 19.44
CA PRO A 202 21.33 15.31 18.55
C PRO A 202 22.52 16.03 19.17
N SER A 203 23.62 16.14 18.40
CA SER A 203 24.86 16.78 18.87
C SER A 203 24.53 18.10 19.56
N PRO A 204 25.07 18.37 20.78
CA PRO A 204 24.74 19.57 21.54
C PRO A 204 25.15 20.89 20.86
N ASP A 205 25.94 20.82 19.78
CA ASP A 205 26.53 22.00 19.10
C ASP A 205 25.67 22.58 17.96
N GLY A 206 24.41 22.22 17.86
CA GLY A 206 23.42 22.90 17.03
C GLY A 206 22.77 24.02 17.82
N GLY A 207 23.33 25.24 17.76
CA GLY A 207 22.86 26.44 18.48
C GLY A 207 21.34 26.56 18.57
N LEU A 208 20.89 27.02 19.72
CA LEU A 208 19.52 27.35 20.12
C LEU A 208 18.83 28.30 19.09
N ARG A 209 18.49 27.79 17.92
CA ARG A 209 17.38 28.33 17.15
C ARG A 209 16.19 27.42 17.43
N VAL A 210 15.41 27.79 18.44
CA VAL A 210 14.00 27.39 18.57
C VAL A 210 13.33 27.92 17.32
N ARG A 211 13.53 27.22 16.17
CA ARG A 211 12.67 27.39 15.01
C ARG A 211 11.30 26.94 15.47
N LEU A 212 10.37 27.87 15.50
CA LEU A 212 8.94 27.61 15.63
C LEU A 212 8.62 26.38 14.82
N VAL A 213 8.44 25.23 15.51
CA VAL A 213 8.11 23.96 14.87
C VAL A 213 6.67 24.11 14.39
N VAL A 214 6.53 24.57 13.14
CA VAL A 214 5.20 24.61 12.51
C VAL A 214 4.64 23.19 12.57
N SER A 215 3.56 23.04 13.32
CA SER A 215 2.87 21.77 13.41
C SER A 215 2.44 21.35 11.99
N PRO A 216 2.75 20.12 11.52
CA PRO A 216 2.31 19.64 10.22
C PRO A 216 0.82 19.83 9.98
N TRP A 217 0.02 19.73 11.05
CA TRP A 217 -1.44 19.91 11.04
C TRP A 217 -1.91 21.36 10.77
N ARG A 218 -1.01 22.33 10.82
CA ARG A 218 -1.30 23.73 10.54
C ARG A 218 -0.81 24.18 9.16
N ASP A 219 -0.14 23.29 8.43
CA ASP A 219 0.28 23.57 7.05
C ASP A 219 -0.86 23.24 6.06
N PRO A 220 -1.55 24.27 5.52
CA PRO A 220 -2.68 24.05 4.62
C PRO A 220 -2.28 23.34 3.31
N ARG A 221 -1.00 23.40 2.92
CA ARG A 221 -0.49 22.71 1.72
C ARG A 221 -0.38 21.21 1.97
N LEU A 222 0.14 20.86 3.14
CA LEU A 222 0.18 19.45 3.54
C LEU A 222 -1.23 18.88 3.68
N LEU A 223 -2.15 19.61 4.30
CA LEU A 223 -3.55 19.18 4.45
C LEU A 223 -4.23 19.00 3.09
N ALA A 224 -4.02 19.92 2.15
CA ALA A 224 -4.55 19.81 0.80
C ALA A 224 -3.93 18.62 0.03
N MET A 225 -2.63 18.38 0.16
CA MET A 225 -1.97 17.19 -0.41
C MET A 225 -2.48 15.89 0.24
N THR A 226 -2.73 15.90 1.56
CA THR A 226 -3.30 14.76 2.30
C THR A 226 -4.73 14.47 1.85
N ALA A 227 -5.57 15.49 1.68
CA ALA A 227 -6.93 15.33 1.16
C ALA A 227 -6.93 14.73 -0.26
N ALA A 228 -6.10 15.25 -1.15
CA ALA A 228 -5.93 14.71 -2.51
C ALA A 228 -5.36 13.28 -2.50
N GLY A 229 -4.40 13.02 -1.62
CA GLY A 229 -3.85 11.68 -1.38
C GLY A 229 -4.90 10.70 -0.85
N THR A 230 -5.83 11.15 -0.01
CA THR A 230 -6.94 10.34 0.51
C THR A 230 -7.88 9.92 -0.61
N ILE A 231 -8.18 10.80 -1.56
CA ILE A 231 -9.00 10.47 -2.73
C ILE A 231 -8.29 9.39 -3.58
N PHE A 232 -7.00 9.56 -3.86
CA PHE A 232 -6.23 8.56 -4.60
C PHE A 232 -6.20 7.21 -3.87
N ALA A 233 -5.87 7.21 -2.58
CA ALA A 233 -5.80 6.00 -1.77
C ALA A 233 -7.18 5.32 -1.68
N LEU A 234 -8.26 6.09 -1.56
CA LEU A 234 -9.63 5.58 -1.53
C LEU A 234 -10.00 4.86 -2.83
N VAL A 235 -9.75 5.49 -3.99
CA VAL A 235 -10.00 4.86 -5.29
C VAL A 235 -9.17 3.59 -5.44
N TYR A 236 -7.89 3.60 -5.04
CA TYR A 236 -7.02 2.44 -5.08
C TYR A 236 -7.54 1.30 -4.17
N MET A 237 -7.94 1.61 -2.94
CA MET A 237 -8.52 0.64 -2.01
C MET A 237 -9.89 0.13 -2.50
N LEU A 238 -10.70 0.96 -3.14
CA LEU A 238 -11.94 0.52 -3.78
C LEU A 238 -11.66 -0.46 -4.91
N ILE A 239 -10.65 -0.24 -5.76
CA ILE A 239 -10.26 -1.21 -6.78
C ILE A 239 -9.93 -2.56 -6.12
N LEU A 240 -9.16 -2.56 -5.05
CA LEU A 240 -8.74 -3.78 -4.37
C LEU A 240 -9.91 -4.54 -3.73
N VAL A 241 -10.76 -3.85 -2.96
CA VAL A 241 -11.81 -4.46 -2.13
C VAL A 241 -13.11 -4.67 -2.91
N ALA A 242 -13.47 -3.73 -3.79
CA ALA A 242 -14.75 -3.77 -4.49
C ALA A 242 -14.72 -4.64 -5.75
N LEU A 243 -13.56 -4.97 -6.31
CA LEU A 243 -13.51 -5.77 -7.53
C LEU A 243 -14.07 -7.19 -7.33
N PRO A 244 -13.66 -7.98 -6.32
CA PRO A 244 -14.26 -9.29 -6.07
C PRO A 244 -15.76 -9.20 -5.80
N LEU A 245 -16.19 -8.18 -5.07
CA LEU A 245 -17.59 -7.92 -4.75
C LEU A 245 -18.40 -7.55 -6.00
N SER A 246 -17.82 -6.71 -6.86
CA SER A 246 -18.40 -6.30 -8.14
C SER A 246 -18.58 -7.48 -9.10
N LEU A 247 -17.58 -8.37 -9.20
CA LEU A 247 -17.68 -9.60 -9.98
C LEU A 247 -18.80 -10.50 -9.44
N SER A 248 -18.85 -10.67 -8.12
CA SER A 248 -19.91 -11.43 -7.43
C SER A 248 -21.30 -10.86 -7.74
N ALA A 249 -21.48 -9.54 -7.70
CA ALA A 249 -22.75 -8.88 -8.00
C ALA A 249 -23.15 -9.01 -9.49
N ARG A 250 -22.20 -9.20 -10.39
CA ARG A 250 -22.42 -9.48 -11.82
C ARG A 250 -22.61 -10.96 -12.15
N GLY A 251 -22.66 -11.86 -11.15
CA GLY A 251 -22.78 -13.30 -11.36
C GLY A 251 -21.48 -13.98 -11.78
N LEU A 252 -20.36 -13.28 -11.80
CA LEU A 252 -19.03 -13.82 -12.10
C LEU A 252 -18.38 -14.40 -10.83
N ASN A 253 -17.41 -15.31 -11.02
CA ASN A 253 -16.66 -15.84 -9.88
C ASN A 253 -15.78 -14.74 -9.25
N PRO A 254 -15.94 -14.38 -7.96
CA PRO A 254 -15.14 -13.36 -7.31
C PRO A 254 -13.64 -13.67 -7.29
N ALA A 255 -13.25 -14.96 -7.33
CA ALA A 255 -11.85 -15.37 -7.41
C ALA A 255 -11.14 -14.86 -8.68
N SER A 256 -11.88 -14.65 -9.77
CA SER A 256 -11.35 -14.08 -11.01
C SER A 256 -10.83 -12.64 -10.86
N ALA A 257 -11.16 -11.95 -9.76
CA ALA A 257 -10.51 -10.69 -9.40
C ALA A 257 -9.00 -10.84 -9.25
N GLY A 258 -8.52 -12.02 -8.82
CA GLY A 258 -7.11 -12.33 -8.76
C GLY A 258 -6.42 -12.23 -10.12
N LEU A 259 -7.04 -12.73 -11.18
CA LEU A 259 -6.50 -12.61 -12.54
C LEU A 259 -6.41 -11.15 -13.00
N VAL A 260 -7.43 -10.35 -12.71
CA VAL A 260 -7.44 -8.91 -13.02
C VAL A 260 -6.34 -8.18 -12.25
N MET A 261 -6.11 -8.51 -10.98
CA MET A 261 -5.02 -7.95 -10.17
C MET A 261 -3.65 -8.39 -10.68
N ALA A 262 -3.50 -9.63 -11.12
CA ALA A 262 -2.28 -10.12 -11.78
C ALA A 262 -2.01 -9.34 -13.08
N ALA A 263 -3.02 -9.12 -13.91
CA ALA A 263 -2.92 -8.30 -15.13
C ALA A 263 -2.53 -6.84 -14.81
N ALA A 264 -3.09 -6.26 -13.74
CA ALA A 264 -2.70 -4.93 -13.27
C ALA A 264 -1.21 -4.87 -12.90
N THR A 265 -0.73 -5.85 -12.13
CA THR A 265 0.68 -5.91 -11.72
C THR A 265 1.60 -6.17 -12.93
N LEU A 266 1.21 -7.06 -13.84
CA LEU A 266 1.93 -7.30 -15.08
C LEU A 266 2.05 -6.02 -15.91
N THR A 267 0.95 -5.28 -16.05
CA THR A 267 0.96 -3.98 -16.73
C THR A 267 1.96 -3.01 -16.10
N LEU A 268 1.95 -2.88 -14.76
CA LEU A 268 2.90 -2.03 -14.03
C LEU A 268 4.37 -2.44 -14.32
N VAL A 269 4.66 -3.73 -14.34
CA VAL A 269 6.02 -4.23 -14.60
C VAL A 269 6.44 -3.97 -16.04
N VAL A 270 5.58 -4.30 -17.00
CA VAL A 270 5.87 -4.15 -18.45
C VAL A 270 5.94 -2.68 -18.87
N THR A 271 5.12 -1.81 -18.28
CA THR A 271 5.10 -0.38 -18.63
C THR A 271 6.16 0.43 -17.87
N ARG A 272 6.78 -0.12 -16.82
CA ARG A 272 7.81 0.60 -16.03
C ARG A 272 8.96 1.18 -16.87
N PRO A 273 9.51 0.49 -17.90
CA PRO A 273 10.54 1.06 -18.77
C PRO A 273 10.09 2.33 -19.51
N VAL A 274 8.78 2.49 -19.76
CA VAL A 274 8.20 3.68 -20.42
C VAL A 274 8.53 4.96 -19.65
N LEU A 275 8.67 4.90 -18.34
CA LEU A 275 9.08 6.03 -17.51
C LEU A 275 10.50 6.53 -17.83
N ARG A 276 11.33 5.73 -18.51
CA ARG A 276 12.70 6.11 -18.93
C ARG A 276 12.74 6.78 -20.30
N ILE A 277 11.64 6.71 -21.06
CA ILE A 277 11.54 7.37 -22.36
C ILE A 277 11.64 8.89 -22.14
N PRO A 278 12.51 9.61 -22.87
CA PRO A 278 12.75 11.05 -22.64
C PRO A 278 11.46 11.89 -22.63
N LEU A 279 10.50 11.55 -23.49
CA LEU A 279 9.20 12.22 -23.55
C LEU A 279 8.43 12.09 -22.24
N VAL A 280 8.44 10.91 -21.59
CA VAL A 280 7.71 10.62 -20.35
C VAL A 280 8.52 11.09 -19.12
N ALA A 281 9.83 10.90 -19.16
CA ALA A 281 10.74 11.36 -18.10
C ALA A 281 10.77 12.89 -18.00
N GLY A 282 10.63 13.59 -19.11
CA GLY A 282 10.58 15.06 -19.19
C GLY A 282 9.22 15.67 -18.84
N LEU A 283 8.17 14.87 -18.60
CA LEU A 283 6.88 15.40 -18.18
C LEU A 283 6.97 16.13 -16.85
N SER A 284 6.45 17.35 -16.81
CA SER A 284 6.32 18.07 -15.54
C SER A 284 5.45 17.25 -14.58
N GLY A 285 5.74 17.35 -13.27
CA GLY A 285 4.96 16.63 -12.25
C GLY A 285 3.45 16.87 -12.36
N GLN A 286 3.07 18.06 -12.80
CA GLN A 286 1.68 18.47 -13.01
C GLN A 286 1.02 17.70 -14.15
N VAL A 287 1.67 17.69 -15.33
CA VAL A 287 1.16 16.98 -16.52
C VAL A 287 1.08 15.47 -16.24
N ALA A 288 2.13 14.91 -15.63
CA ALA A 288 2.13 13.49 -15.29
C ALA A 288 1.02 13.11 -14.31
N CYS A 289 0.72 13.96 -13.30
CA CYS A 289 -0.39 13.71 -12.39
C CYS A 289 -1.76 13.87 -13.08
N GLY A 290 -1.95 14.91 -13.90
CA GLY A 290 -3.18 15.08 -14.66
C GLY A 290 -3.46 13.90 -15.60
N THR A 291 -2.45 13.52 -16.40
CA THR A 291 -2.53 12.35 -17.29
C THR A 291 -2.75 11.05 -16.52
N GLY A 292 -2.07 10.86 -15.38
CA GLY A 292 -2.24 9.67 -14.55
C GLY A 292 -3.68 9.52 -14.05
N PHE A 293 -4.28 10.58 -13.53
CA PHE A 293 -5.69 10.56 -13.10
C PHE A 293 -6.66 10.42 -14.26
N ALA A 294 -6.38 11.03 -15.43
CA ALA A 294 -7.22 10.87 -16.63
C ALA A 294 -7.23 9.41 -17.12
N LEU A 295 -6.07 8.73 -17.14
CA LEU A 295 -5.98 7.32 -17.46
C LEU A 295 -6.70 6.45 -16.42
N MET A 296 -6.57 6.76 -15.12
CA MET A 296 -7.36 6.06 -14.09
C MET A 296 -8.87 6.26 -14.32
N ALA A 297 -9.32 7.46 -14.61
CA ALA A 297 -10.72 7.75 -14.92
C ALA A 297 -11.21 6.92 -16.12
N ALA A 298 -10.47 6.90 -17.21
CA ALA A 298 -10.81 6.12 -18.41
C ALA A 298 -10.88 4.61 -18.13
N GLY A 299 -9.91 4.07 -17.40
CA GLY A 299 -9.92 2.66 -17.02
C GLY A 299 -11.10 2.30 -16.10
N LEU A 300 -11.43 3.16 -15.13
CA LEU A 300 -12.55 2.93 -14.21
C LEU A 300 -13.91 3.11 -14.90
N ALA A 301 -14.03 4.01 -15.88
CA ALA A 301 -15.19 4.09 -16.75
C ALA A 301 -15.38 2.79 -17.55
N GLY A 302 -14.29 2.19 -18.03
CA GLY A 302 -14.34 0.86 -18.65
C GLY A 302 -14.82 -0.25 -17.69
N TYR A 303 -14.50 -0.16 -16.39
CA TYR A 303 -15.04 -1.09 -15.38
C TYR A 303 -16.55 -0.93 -15.19
N ALA A 304 -17.10 0.27 -15.36
CA ALA A 304 -18.53 0.51 -15.24
C ALA A 304 -19.32 -0.21 -16.34
N THR A 305 -18.75 -0.28 -17.55
CA THR A 305 -19.40 -0.84 -18.74
C THR A 305 -19.04 -2.30 -19.03
N ALA A 306 -18.01 -2.85 -18.39
CA ALA A 306 -17.57 -4.22 -18.64
C ALA A 306 -18.55 -5.24 -18.02
N HIS A 307 -18.98 -6.23 -18.80
CA HIS A 307 -19.87 -7.32 -18.36
C HIS A 307 -19.18 -8.68 -18.34
N SER A 308 -17.93 -8.77 -18.81
CA SER A 308 -17.16 -10.00 -18.87
C SER A 308 -15.77 -9.81 -18.27
N LEU A 309 -15.12 -10.92 -17.91
CA LEU A 309 -13.75 -10.90 -17.39
C LEU A 309 -12.77 -10.35 -18.43
N SER A 310 -12.89 -10.74 -19.70
CA SER A 310 -12.06 -10.24 -20.78
C SER A 310 -12.25 -8.73 -21.00
N GLY A 311 -13.49 -8.24 -20.85
CA GLY A 311 -13.82 -6.82 -20.95
C GLY A 311 -13.15 -5.96 -19.86
N LEU A 312 -12.73 -6.55 -18.72
CA LEU A 312 -12.01 -5.85 -17.67
C LEU A 312 -10.51 -5.70 -17.93
N LEU A 313 -9.89 -6.52 -18.81
CA LEU A 313 -8.44 -6.55 -18.97
C LEU A 313 -7.87 -5.26 -19.59
N ALA A 314 -8.49 -4.75 -20.66
CA ALA A 314 -8.05 -3.51 -21.30
C ALA A 314 -8.22 -2.29 -20.36
N PRO A 315 -9.38 -2.07 -19.70
CA PRO A 315 -9.52 -1.08 -18.65
C PRO A 315 -8.49 -1.21 -17.53
N THR A 316 -8.14 -2.44 -17.12
CA THR A 316 -7.12 -2.70 -16.13
C THR A 316 -5.76 -2.18 -16.57
N ALA A 317 -5.35 -2.45 -17.80
CA ALA A 317 -4.09 -1.94 -18.33
C ALA A 317 -4.08 -0.39 -18.35
N VAL A 318 -5.19 0.24 -18.71
CA VAL A 318 -5.31 1.71 -18.78
C VAL A 318 -5.18 2.35 -17.39
N TRP A 319 -5.95 1.91 -16.39
CA TRP A 319 -5.84 2.51 -15.06
C TRP A 319 -4.51 2.17 -14.37
N SER A 320 -3.93 1.00 -14.64
CA SER A 320 -2.62 0.62 -14.09
C SER A 320 -1.51 1.50 -14.65
N ALA A 321 -1.54 1.85 -15.95
CA ALA A 321 -0.62 2.81 -16.53
C ALA A 321 -0.76 4.20 -15.90
N GLY A 322 -2.00 4.63 -15.62
CA GLY A 322 -2.29 5.86 -14.87
C GLY A 322 -1.70 5.84 -13.47
N ASN A 323 -1.91 4.75 -12.73
CA ASN A 323 -1.35 4.53 -11.40
C ASN A 323 0.19 4.58 -11.40
N LEU A 324 0.85 4.05 -12.43
CA LEU A 324 2.30 4.12 -12.58
C LEU A 324 2.81 5.56 -12.65
N LEU A 325 2.12 6.44 -13.38
CA LEU A 325 2.48 7.87 -13.47
C LEU A 325 2.31 8.61 -12.15
N LEU A 326 1.36 8.20 -11.31
CA LEU A 326 1.09 8.80 -10.00
C LEU A 326 2.02 8.29 -8.90
N SER A 327 2.51 7.05 -9.04
CA SER A 327 3.27 6.35 -8.01
C SER A 327 4.52 7.13 -7.58
N GLY A 328 4.65 7.35 -6.28
CA GLY A 328 5.80 7.98 -5.64
C GLY A 328 5.86 9.52 -5.76
N ARG A 329 5.17 10.14 -6.72
CA ARG A 329 5.25 11.59 -6.96
C ARG A 329 4.66 12.40 -5.80
N ALA A 330 3.54 11.97 -5.25
CA ALA A 330 2.92 12.67 -4.12
C ALA A 330 3.81 12.61 -2.86
N PHE A 331 4.43 11.46 -2.58
CA PHE A 331 5.38 11.32 -1.48
C PHE A 331 6.58 12.24 -1.64
N ALA A 332 7.12 12.36 -2.86
CA ALA A 332 8.25 13.25 -3.16
C ALA A 332 7.89 14.73 -2.95
N VAL A 333 6.68 15.15 -3.39
CA VAL A 333 6.18 16.52 -3.17
C VAL A 333 6.00 16.82 -1.69
N VAL A 334 5.39 15.89 -0.94
CA VAL A 334 5.18 16.05 0.51
C VAL A 334 6.52 16.10 1.27
N ALA A 335 7.49 15.27 0.89
CA ALA A 335 8.83 15.33 1.46
C ALA A 335 9.54 16.68 1.17
N ALA A 336 9.35 17.23 -0.03
CA ALA A 336 9.90 18.53 -0.42
C ALA A 336 9.22 19.73 0.25
N LEU A 337 7.96 19.59 0.70
CA LEU A 337 7.23 20.59 1.48
C LEU A 337 7.75 20.73 2.90
N ALA A 338 8.32 19.65 3.43
CA ALA A 338 8.70 19.59 4.83
C ALA A 338 9.87 20.53 5.12
N PRO A 339 9.83 21.30 6.22
CA PRO A 339 10.99 22.02 6.72
C PRO A 339 12.17 21.06 6.99
N PRO A 340 13.42 21.55 6.96
CA PRO A 340 14.59 20.73 7.30
C PRO A 340 14.40 19.98 8.62
N GLY A 341 14.55 18.63 8.61
CA GLY A 341 14.36 17.78 9.77
C GLY A 341 12.91 17.38 10.10
N ALA A 342 11.89 17.86 9.35
CA ALA A 342 10.49 17.56 9.59
C ALA A 342 9.86 16.58 8.58
N ALA A 343 10.64 16.08 7.60
CA ALA A 343 10.12 15.23 6.51
C ALA A 343 9.36 14.00 7.03
N ALA A 344 9.87 13.32 8.06
CA ALA A 344 9.20 12.15 8.64
C ALA A 344 7.81 12.48 9.21
N ARG A 345 7.64 13.64 9.85
CA ARG A 345 6.34 14.09 10.40
C ARG A 345 5.35 14.42 9.28
N TYR A 346 5.80 15.08 8.21
CA TYR A 346 4.98 15.40 7.04
C TYR A 346 4.51 14.14 6.33
N LEU A 347 5.42 13.19 6.10
CA LEU A 347 5.10 11.89 5.51
C LEU A 347 4.17 11.04 6.39
N ALA A 348 4.30 11.14 7.72
CA ALA A 348 3.38 10.48 8.65
C ALA A 348 1.94 11.02 8.54
N VAL A 349 1.78 12.35 8.48
CA VAL A 349 0.44 12.96 8.29
C VAL A 349 -0.12 12.58 6.92
N TYR A 350 0.68 12.63 5.86
CA TYR A 350 0.26 12.20 4.53
C TYR A 350 -0.12 10.71 4.50
N GLY A 351 0.58 9.87 5.27
CA GLY A 351 0.31 8.43 5.39
C GLY A 351 -1.07 8.10 5.95
N LEU A 352 -1.71 9.02 6.69
CA LEU A 352 -3.10 8.85 7.17
C LEU A 352 -4.10 8.69 6.03
N SER A 353 -3.79 9.21 4.84
CA SER A 353 -4.59 9.01 3.61
C SER A 353 -4.91 7.54 3.37
N TRP A 354 -3.92 6.67 3.53
CA TRP A 354 -4.09 5.22 3.34
C TRP A 354 -4.89 4.58 4.47
N GLY A 355 -4.68 5.02 5.73
CA GLY A 355 -5.45 4.53 6.87
C GLY A 355 -6.94 4.86 6.73
N ILE A 356 -7.27 6.10 6.38
CA ILE A 356 -8.65 6.54 6.12
C ILE A 356 -9.26 5.73 4.98
N ALA A 357 -8.52 5.55 3.87
CA ALA A 357 -8.98 4.80 2.71
C ALA A 357 -9.27 3.32 3.04
N THR A 358 -8.40 2.68 3.84
CA THR A 358 -8.57 1.28 4.24
C THR A 358 -9.84 1.06 5.06
N VAL A 359 -10.22 2.02 5.89
CA VAL A 359 -11.46 1.98 6.68
C VAL A 359 -12.67 2.31 5.82
N ALA A 360 -12.58 3.34 4.97
CA ALA A 360 -13.73 3.86 4.23
C ALA A 360 -14.09 2.99 3.01
N ALA A 361 -13.10 2.40 2.33
CA ALA A 361 -13.34 1.66 1.09
C ALA A 361 -14.30 0.48 1.22
N PRO A 362 -14.20 -0.43 2.22
CA PRO A 362 -15.15 -1.53 2.35
C PRO A 362 -16.59 -1.06 2.59
N VAL A 363 -16.75 0.00 3.40
CA VAL A 363 -18.08 0.56 3.69
C VAL A 363 -18.68 1.17 2.43
N LEU A 364 -17.94 2.01 1.73
CA LEU A 364 -18.42 2.64 0.49
C LEU A 364 -18.69 1.60 -0.60
N ALA A 365 -17.81 0.61 -0.77
CA ALA A 365 -17.99 -0.46 -1.74
C ALA A 365 -19.31 -1.21 -1.50
N THR A 366 -19.56 -1.62 -0.25
CA THR A 366 -20.75 -2.39 0.10
C THR A 366 -22.04 -1.58 0.03
N GLN A 367 -22.01 -0.30 0.48
CA GLN A 367 -23.17 0.58 0.42
C GLN A 367 -23.55 0.89 -1.04
N VAL A 368 -22.57 1.30 -1.86
CA VAL A 368 -22.85 1.70 -3.25
C VAL A 368 -23.22 0.50 -4.11
N ILE A 369 -22.47 -0.63 -3.99
CA ILE A 369 -22.81 -1.84 -4.77
C ILE A 369 -24.16 -2.41 -4.33
N GLY A 370 -24.46 -2.39 -3.03
CA GLY A 370 -25.72 -2.92 -2.49
C GLY A 370 -26.94 -2.10 -2.86
N SER A 371 -26.83 -0.77 -3.03
CA SER A 371 -27.96 0.12 -3.33
C SER A 371 -28.08 0.52 -4.80
N LEU A 372 -26.96 0.78 -5.46
CA LEU A 372 -26.91 1.35 -6.82
C LEU A 372 -26.24 0.41 -7.84
N GLY A 373 -25.63 -0.67 -7.37
CA GLY A 373 -24.95 -1.64 -8.21
C GLY A 373 -23.48 -1.29 -8.54
N PRO A 374 -22.76 -2.24 -9.15
CA PRO A 374 -21.32 -2.10 -9.43
C PRO A 374 -20.99 -1.00 -10.42
N ALA A 375 -21.86 -0.77 -11.42
CA ALA A 375 -21.64 0.26 -12.44
C ALA A 375 -21.60 1.67 -11.82
N ALA A 376 -22.48 1.96 -10.86
CA ALA A 376 -22.52 3.25 -10.17
C ALA A 376 -21.23 3.50 -9.36
N LEU A 377 -20.70 2.48 -8.69
CA LEU A 377 -19.43 2.59 -7.97
C LEU A 377 -18.27 2.97 -8.91
N TRP A 378 -18.13 2.24 -10.02
CA TRP A 378 -17.04 2.48 -10.95
C TRP A 378 -17.16 3.79 -11.70
N SER A 379 -18.41 4.18 -12.07
CA SER A 379 -18.69 5.51 -12.65
C SER A 379 -18.35 6.63 -11.66
N GLY A 380 -18.72 6.48 -10.39
CA GLY A 380 -18.37 7.44 -9.35
C GLY A 380 -16.86 7.59 -9.17
N CYS A 381 -16.12 6.47 -9.14
CA CYS A 381 -14.65 6.48 -9.09
C CYS A 381 -14.04 7.15 -10.34
N ALA A 382 -14.61 6.90 -11.53
CA ALA A 382 -14.16 7.51 -12.77
C ALA A 382 -14.36 9.05 -12.76
N VAL A 383 -15.52 9.52 -12.34
CA VAL A 383 -15.81 10.96 -12.18
C VAL A 383 -14.88 11.60 -11.17
N LEU A 384 -14.63 10.93 -10.04
CA LEU A 384 -13.71 11.42 -9.02
C LEU A 384 -12.28 11.55 -9.54
N CYS A 385 -11.80 10.55 -10.29
CA CYS A 385 -10.49 10.62 -10.95
C CYS A 385 -10.45 11.69 -12.05
N ALA A 386 -11.52 11.86 -12.83
CA ALA A 386 -11.61 12.92 -13.82
C ALA A 386 -11.54 14.31 -13.17
N ALA A 387 -12.25 14.54 -12.07
CA ALA A 387 -12.11 15.78 -11.29
C ALA A 387 -10.69 15.99 -10.78
N MET A 388 -10.06 14.93 -10.25
CA MET A 388 -8.68 14.97 -9.76
C MET A 388 -7.65 15.23 -10.87
N SER A 389 -7.93 14.86 -12.12
CA SER A 389 -7.04 15.16 -13.25
C SER A 389 -6.88 16.67 -13.49
N CYS A 390 -7.86 17.48 -13.12
CA CYS A 390 -7.83 18.94 -13.18
C CYS A 390 -7.32 19.57 -11.87
N VAL A 391 -7.80 19.07 -10.73
CA VAL A 391 -7.51 19.64 -9.39
C VAL A 391 -6.07 19.42 -8.97
N GLN A 392 -5.54 18.21 -9.13
CA GLN A 392 -4.22 17.85 -8.67
C GLN A 392 -3.07 18.65 -9.32
N PRO A 393 -3.05 18.88 -10.66
CA PRO A 393 -2.07 19.76 -11.28
C PRO A 393 -2.13 21.20 -10.78
N ALA A 394 -3.34 21.73 -10.54
CA ALA A 394 -3.53 23.07 -10.00
C ALA A 394 -3.00 23.18 -8.56
N LEU A 395 -3.30 22.16 -7.73
CA LEU A 395 -2.79 22.06 -6.36
C LEU A 395 -1.25 22.02 -6.33
N MET A 396 -0.63 21.19 -7.15
CA MET A 396 0.83 21.08 -7.24
C MET A 396 1.49 22.40 -7.69
N ARG A 397 0.85 23.14 -8.61
CA ARG A 397 1.34 24.49 -9.00
C ARG A 397 1.35 25.46 -7.83
N GLY A 398 0.25 25.49 -7.07
CA GLY A 398 0.12 26.36 -5.88
C GLY A 398 1.14 26.04 -4.79
N VAL A 399 1.41 24.75 -4.60
CA VAL A 399 2.36 24.23 -3.62
C VAL A 399 3.81 24.62 -3.98
N MET A 400 4.22 24.39 -5.25
CA MET A 400 5.62 24.62 -5.68
C MET A 400 5.97 26.10 -5.87
N ARG A 401 5.05 26.94 -6.36
CA ARG A 401 5.29 28.38 -6.53
C ARG A 401 5.61 29.09 -5.21
N ARG A 402 5.01 28.68 -4.12
CA ARG A 402 5.26 29.30 -2.80
C ARG A 402 6.48 28.75 -2.07
N SER A 403 7.04 27.61 -2.51
CA SER A 403 8.31 27.09 -1.98
C SER A 403 9.52 27.87 -2.52
N GLN A 404 9.35 28.63 -3.61
CA GLN A 404 10.41 29.40 -4.27
C GLN A 404 10.43 30.89 -3.89
N VAL A 405 9.50 31.37 -3.05
CA VAL A 405 9.53 32.74 -2.55
C VAL A 405 10.63 32.83 -1.49
N PRO A 406 11.76 33.53 -1.73
CA PRO A 406 12.76 33.78 -0.70
C PRO A 406 12.07 34.53 0.44
N VAL A 407 12.32 34.12 1.68
CA VAL A 407 12.01 34.95 2.84
C VAL A 407 12.79 36.27 2.61
N ALA A 408 12.07 37.33 2.24
CA ALA A 408 12.63 38.65 2.16
C ALA A 408 13.33 38.91 3.48
N SER A 409 14.65 39.17 3.40
CA SER A 409 15.44 39.62 4.53
C SER A 409 14.79 40.89 5.06
N ALA A 410 14.14 40.76 6.22
CA ALA A 410 13.79 41.93 7.01
C ALA A 410 15.13 42.52 7.48
N SER A 411 15.56 43.55 6.76
CA SER A 411 16.59 44.52 7.16
C SER A 411 16.08 45.35 8.34
#